data_32d681109e98dff3e942bc4e7237c76b
#
_entry.id   32d681109e98dff3e942bc4e7237c76b
#
_cell.length_a   1.000
_cell.length_b   1.000
_cell.length_c   1.000
_cell.angle_alpha   90.00
_cell.angle_beta   90.00
_cell.angle_gamma   90.00
#
_symmetry.space_group_name_H-M   'P 1'
#
loop_
_entity.id
_entity.type
_entity.pdbx_description
1 polymer ?
#
loop_
_entity_poly.entity_id
_entity_poly.type
_entity_poly.pdbx_seq_one_letter_code
_entity_poly.pdbx_strand_id
1 'polypeptide(L)'
;MKKLTWKGRRTPLAQQNVVVMNFEGSDFWGNLPLYLSEVNHSPTGFEWGYLGSGPSQLSYAILRSYFTFSEKLSVWAAKEKARKFYFRFKEDFVARWKSEEWEISSDKIRLWLAGERGG
;
A
#
# COMPACT_ATOMS: atom_id res chain seq x y z
N MET A 1 -15.32 6.33 10.50
CA MET A 1 -14.12 5.56 10.19
C MET A 1 -12.93 6.51 10.07
N LYS A 2 -11.85 6.22 10.77
CA LYS A 2 -10.68 7.09 10.72
C LYS A 2 -9.95 6.94 9.39
N LYS A 3 -9.49 8.07 8.88
CA LYS A 3 -8.73 8.13 7.65
C LYS A 3 -7.30 7.62 7.90
N LEU A 4 -6.79 6.81 6.99
CA LEU A 4 -5.40 6.43 6.96
C LEU A 4 -4.70 7.14 5.81
N THR A 5 -3.41 7.37 5.98
CA THR A 5 -2.56 7.93 4.94
C THR A 5 -1.28 7.13 4.86
N TRP A 6 -0.83 6.82 3.66
CA TRP A 6 0.45 6.16 3.41
C TRP A 6 1.34 7.13 2.65
N LYS A 7 2.61 7.18 3.02
CA LYS A 7 3.63 8.00 2.35
C LYS A 7 4.87 7.18 2.04
N GLY A 8 5.49 7.47 0.93
CA GLY A 8 6.78 6.90 0.58
C GLY A 8 7.79 7.96 0.25
N ARG A 9 9.07 7.69 0.55
CA ARG A 9 10.18 8.54 0.20
C ARG A 9 11.40 7.70 -0.12
N ARG A 10 12.10 8.04 -1.21
CA ARG A 10 13.36 7.40 -1.55
C ARG A 10 14.46 7.89 -0.63
N THR A 11 15.33 6.98 -0.24
CA THR A 11 16.44 7.26 0.65
C THR A 11 17.72 6.85 -0.06
N PRO A 12 18.36 7.74 -0.84
CA PRO A 12 19.45 7.36 -1.75
C PRO A 12 20.64 6.70 -1.07
N LEU A 13 20.88 7.02 0.20
CA LEU A 13 22.00 6.46 0.95
C LEU A 13 21.59 5.28 1.83
N ALA A 14 20.32 4.91 1.83
CA ALA A 14 19.82 3.76 2.59
C ALA A 14 19.56 2.59 1.64
N GLN A 15 19.54 1.38 2.19
CA GLN A 15 19.28 0.19 1.40
C GLN A 15 17.82 0.00 1.05
N GLN A 16 16.92 0.65 1.78
CA GLN A 16 15.49 0.52 1.57
C GLN A 16 14.83 1.90 1.57
N ASN A 17 13.83 2.05 0.71
CA ASN A 17 13.00 3.25 0.74
C ASN A 17 12.10 3.24 1.98
N VAL A 18 11.76 4.42 2.46
CA VAL A 18 10.91 4.55 3.65
C VAL A 18 9.45 4.63 3.22
N VAL A 19 8.62 3.72 3.73
CA VAL A 19 7.17 3.77 3.55
C VAL A 19 6.52 3.70 4.91
N VAL A 20 5.70 4.69 5.22
CA VAL A 20 5.06 4.83 6.53
C VAL A 20 3.56 5.04 6.37
N MET A 21 2.83 4.78 7.46
CA MET A 21 1.40 5.01 7.50
C MET A 21 1.01 5.72 8.79
N ASN A 22 -0.11 6.45 8.73
CA ASN A 22 -0.60 7.27 9.83
C ASN A 22 -2.12 7.15 9.93
N PHE A 23 -2.62 7.08 11.16
CA PHE A 23 -4.05 7.17 11.45
C PHE A 23 -4.43 8.62 11.71
N GLU A 24 -5.55 9.07 11.15
CA GLU A 24 -6.05 10.43 11.33
C GLU A 24 -6.11 10.80 12.82
N GLY A 25 -5.60 11.97 13.14
CA GLY A 25 -5.57 12.47 14.51
C GLY A 25 -4.36 12.06 15.31
N SER A 26 -3.47 11.23 14.76
CA SER A 26 -2.24 10.81 15.42
C SER A 26 -1.05 11.58 14.86
N ASP A 27 -0.10 11.92 15.73
CA ASP A 27 1.18 12.51 15.31
C ASP A 27 2.20 11.45 14.91
N PHE A 28 1.88 10.17 15.13
CA PHE A 28 2.80 9.07 14.91
C PHE A 28 2.66 8.48 13.50
N TRP A 29 3.80 8.28 12.84
CA TRP A 29 3.90 7.60 11.56
C TRP A 29 4.68 6.31 11.77
N GLY A 30 4.02 5.16 11.58
CA GLY A 30 4.63 3.85 11.73
C GLY A 30 5.06 3.28 10.38
N ASN A 31 6.09 2.43 10.39
CA ASN A 31 6.53 1.76 9.18
C ASN A 31 5.45 0.82 8.66
N LEU A 32 5.24 0.81 7.35
CA LEU A 32 4.38 -0.16 6.71
C LEU A 32 5.09 -1.51 6.67
N PRO A 33 4.50 -2.57 7.25
CA PRO A 33 5.12 -3.90 7.17
C PRO A 33 5.20 -4.39 5.72
N LEU A 34 6.22 -5.20 5.41
CA LEU A 34 6.38 -5.78 4.08
C LEU A 34 5.40 -6.93 3.81
N TYR A 35 4.90 -7.59 4.84
CA TYR A 35 4.01 -8.75 4.74
C TYR A 35 4.61 -9.91 3.94
N LEU A 36 5.92 -10.14 4.09
CA LEU A 36 6.66 -11.14 3.31
C LEU A 36 6.18 -12.57 3.56
N SER A 37 5.61 -12.84 4.73
CA SER A 37 5.06 -14.17 5.02
C SER A 37 3.79 -14.46 4.24
N GLU A 38 3.17 -13.44 3.68
CA GLU A 38 1.91 -13.58 2.91
C GLU A 38 2.17 -13.56 1.41
N VAL A 39 2.97 -12.61 0.94
CA VAL A 39 3.46 -12.57 -0.44
C VAL A 39 4.91 -12.10 -0.42
N ASN A 40 5.75 -12.69 -1.25
CA ASN A 40 7.16 -12.35 -1.29
C ASN A 40 7.58 -12.06 -2.72
N HIS A 41 7.24 -10.85 -3.19
CA HIS A 41 7.66 -10.35 -4.50
C HIS A 41 9.00 -9.60 -4.40
N SER A 42 9.26 -8.95 -3.26
CA SER A 42 10.45 -8.14 -3.06
C SER A 42 10.92 -8.21 -1.61
N PRO A 43 11.81 -9.15 -1.27
CA PRO A 43 12.28 -9.32 0.11
C PRO A 43 13.14 -8.16 0.61
N THR A 44 13.66 -7.32 -0.29
CA THR A 44 14.59 -6.25 0.05
C THR A 44 13.91 -4.89 0.28
N GLY A 45 12.60 -4.79 0.05
CA GLY A 45 11.88 -3.54 0.34
C GLY A 45 10.87 -3.16 -0.72
N PHE A 46 10.33 -1.95 -0.58
CA PHE A 46 9.30 -1.40 -1.45
C PHE A 46 9.92 -0.56 -2.56
N GLU A 47 9.26 -0.58 -3.72
CA GLU A 47 9.59 0.31 -4.84
C GLU A 47 8.31 0.78 -5.52
N TRP A 48 8.47 1.74 -6.43
CA TRP A 48 7.35 2.31 -7.19
C TRP A 48 7.86 2.92 -8.48
N GLY A 49 6.93 3.32 -9.36
CA GLY A 49 7.27 4.03 -10.59
C GLY A 49 7.53 3.14 -11.79
N TYR A 50 7.25 1.84 -11.70
CA TYR A 50 7.38 0.88 -12.80
C TYR A 50 6.58 -0.37 -12.48
N LEU A 51 6.41 -1.26 -13.45
CA LEU A 51 5.73 -2.54 -13.25
C LEU A 51 6.78 -3.59 -12.87
N GLY A 52 6.82 -3.98 -11.62
CA GLY A 52 7.82 -4.95 -11.16
C GLY A 52 7.52 -5.48 -9.78
N SER A 53 8.48 -6.23 -9.21
CA SER A 53 8.30 -6.91 -7.92
C SER A 53 8.22 -5.96 -6.74
N GLY A 54 9.06 -4.92 -6.72
CA GLY A 54 9.02 -3.91 -5.66
C GLY A 54 7.68 -3.20 -5.59
N PRO A 55 7.16 -2.70 -6.73
CA PRO A 55 5.80 -2.15 -6.78
C PRO A 55 4.71 -3.15 -6.44
N SER A 56 4.86 -4.42 -6.79
CA SER A 56 3.89 -5.46 -6.40
C SER A 56 3.84 -5.63 -4.88
N GLN A 57 5.01 -5.68 -4.25
CA GLN A 57 5.08 -5.81 -2.78
C GLN A 57 4.44 -4.62 -2.09
N LEU A 58 4.73 -3.41 -2.57
CA LEU A 58 4.15 -2.18 -2.02
C LEU A 58 2.63 -2.15 -2.19
N SER A 59 2.14 -2.51 -3.37
CA SER A 59 0.70 -2.53 -3.66
C SER A 59 -0.05 -3.49 -2.74
N TYR A 60 0.51 -4.68 -2.54
CA TYR A 60 -0.07 -5.65 -1.61
C TYR A 60 -0.09 -5.09 -0.18
N ALA A 61 1.03 -4.55 0.28
CA ALA A 61 1.16 -4.05 1.65
C ALA A 61 0.19 -2.90 1.94
N ILE A 62 0.04 -1.96 1.01
CA ILE A 62 -0.90 -0.86 1.16
C ILE A 62 -2.33 -1.41 1.27
N LEU A 63 -2.75 -2.27 0.35
CA LEU A 63 -4.11 -2.82 0.37
C LEU A 63 -4.33 -3.73 1.57
N ARG A 64 -3.33 -4.54 1.94
CA ARG A 64 -3.43 -5.41 3.10
C ARG A 64 -3.72 -4.62 4.37
N SER A 65 -2.98 -3.53 4.58
CA SER A 65 -3.19 -2.65 5.73
C SER A 65 -4.51 -1.87 5.61
N TYR A 66 -4.87 -1.43 4.40
CA TYR A 66 -6.15 -0.77 4.17
C TYR A 66 -7.32 -1.65 4.58
N PHE A 67 -7.35 -2.90 4.13
CA PHE A 67 -8.46 -3.80 4.46
C PHE A 67 -8.51 -4.14 5.95
N THR A 68 -7.35 -4.23 6.60
CA THR A 68 -7.28 -4.49 8.03
C THR A 68 -7.77 -3.29 8.85
N PHE A 69 -7.24 -2.10 8.57
CA PHE A 69 -7.43 -0.96 9.45
C PHE A 69 -8.56 -0.03 9.02
N SER A 70 -8.83 0.12 7.74
CA SER A 70 -9.92 0.96 7.26
C SER A 70 -11.23 0.21 7.17
N GLU A 71 -11.23 -0.98 6.57
CA GLU A 71 -12.45 -1.79 6.45
C GLU A 71 -12.66 -2.74 7.64
N LYS A 72 -11.66 -2.85 8.52
CA LYS A 72 -11.71 -3.64 9.76
C LYS A 72 -12.06 -5.11 9.52
N LEU A 73 -11.50 -5.67 8.46
CA LEU A 73 -11.72 -7.05 8.11
C LEU A 73 -10.83 -7.98 8.95
N SER A 74 -11.23 -9.25 9.04
CA SER A 74 -10.39 -10.29 9.64
C SER A 74 -9.10 -10.44 8.81
N VAL A 75 -8.09 -11.07 9.41
CA VAL A 75 -6.82 -11.35 8.71
C VAL A 75 -7.08 -12.11 7.42
N TRP A 76 -7.91 -13.15 7.47
CA TRP A 76 -8.21 -13.96 6.30
C TRP A 76 -8.87 -13.14 5.20
N ALA A 77 -9.88 -12.36 5.54
CA ALA A 77 -10.62 -11.55 4.56
C ALA A 77 -9.73 -10.44 3.98
N ALA A 78 -8.89 -9.81 4.81
CA ALA A 78 -7.96 -8.78 4.36
C ALA A 78 -6.94 -9.35 3.35
N LYS A 79 -6.40 -10.54 3.63
CA LYS A 79 -5.49 -11.22 2.71
C LYS A 79 -6.15 -11.53 1.37
N GLU A 80 -7.36 -12.07 1.41
CA GLU A 80 -8.09 -12.44 0.20
C GLU A 80 -8.36 -11.22 -0.68
N LYS A 81 -8.80 -10.12 -0.08
CA LYS A 81 -9.10 -8.90 -0.83
C LYS A 81 -7.83 -8.23 -1.35
N ALA A 82 -6.77 -8.21 -0.55
CA ALA A 82 -5.50 -7.66 -1.01
C ALA A 82 -4.96 -8.44 -2.21
N ARG A 83 -5.05 -9.77 -2.18
CA ARG A 83 -4.64 -10.62 -3.31
C ARG A 83 -5.49 -10.37 -4.55
N LYS A 84 -6.77 -10.13 -4.36
CA LYS A 84 -7.70 -9.89 -5.47
C LYS A 84 -7.40 -8.58 -6.20
N PHE A 85 -7.03 -7.52 -5.47
CA PHE A 85 -6.98 -6.18 -6.02
C PHE A 85 -5.57 -5.60 -6.20
N TYR A 86 -4.52 -6.19 -5.63
CA TYR A 86 -3.21 -5.53 -5.59
C TYR A 86 -2.59 -5.34 -6.99
N PHE A 87 -2.81 -6.26 -7.90
CA PHE A 87 -2.22 -6.16 -9.23
C PHE A 87 -2.80 -4.95 -9.98
N ARG A 88 -4.12 -4.79 -9.93
CA ARG A 88 -4.79 -3.65 -10.54
C ARG A 88 -4.42 -2.35 -9.84
N PHE A 89 -4.29 -2.38 -8.52
CA PHE A 89 -3.84 -1.22 -7.75
C PHE A 89 -2.42 -0.80 -8.18
N LYS A 90 -1.55 -1.76 -8.38
CA LYS A 90 -0.20 -1.49 -8.89
C LYS A 90 -0.25 -0.78 -10.23
N GLU A 91 -1.05 -1.30 -11.17
CA GLU A 91 -1.17 -0.70 -12.50
C GLU A 91 -1.74 0.71 -12.45
N ASP A 92 -2.75 0.94 -11.62
CA ASP A 92 -3.48 2.21 -11.58
C ASP A 92 -2.75 3.28 -10.78
N PHE A 93 -1.98 2.89 -9.77
CA PHE A 93 -1.32 3.84 -8.86
C PHE A 93 0.19 3.65 -8.77
N VAL A 94 0.64 2.58 -8.15
CA VAL A 94 2.03 2.43 -7.69
C VAL A 94 3.03 2.52 -8.84
N ALA A 95 2.74 1.87 -9.96
CA ALA A 95 3.61 1.90 -11.13
C ALA A 95 3.69 3.29 -11.78
N ARG A 96 2.71 4.14 -11.50
CA ARG A 96 2.60 5.48 -12.08
C ARG A 96 3.22 6.59 -11.23
N TRP A 97 3.65 6.27 -10.02
CA TRP A 97 4.27 7.25 -9.13
C TRP A 97 5.71 7.47 -9.55
N LYS A 98 5.97 8.55 -10.29
CA LYS A 98 7.28 8.83 -10.89
C LYS A 98 8.17 9.73 -10.05
N SER A 99 7.65 10.25 -8.91
CA SER A 99 8.40 11.14 -8.03
C SER A 99 9.16 10.37 -6.96
N GLU A 100 10.13 11.05 -6.34
CA GLU A 100 10.87 10.52 -5.19
C GLU A 100 9.98 10.32 -3.98
N GLU A 101 8.86 11.03 -3.91
CA GLU A 101 7.89 10.97 -2.82
C GLU A 101 6.48 10.79 -3.39
N TRP A 102 5.63 10.14 -2.60
CA TRP A 102 4.21 9.98 -2.93
C TRP A 102 3.40 9.88 -1.64
N GLU A 103 2.11 10.11 -1.78
CA GLU A 103 1.16 10.00 -0.68
C GLU A 103 -0.18 9.52 -1.22
N ILE A 104 -0.86 8.64 -0.47
CA ILE A 104 -2.22 8.21 -0.81
C ILE A 104 -3.03 8.04 0.47
N SER A 105 -4.32 8.37 0.40
CA SER A 105 -5.23 8.26 1.52
C SER A 105 -6.19 7.08 1.38
N SER A 106 -6.74 6.63 2.50
CA SER A 106 -7.77 5.59 2.50
C SER A 106 -9.01 6.00 1.73
N ASP A 107 -9.34 7.30 1.72
CA ASP A 107 -10.48 7.80 0.94
C ASP A 107 -10.26 7.57 -0.56
N LYS A 108 -9.05 7.81 -1.05
CA LYS A 108 -8.71 7.58 -2.44
C LYS A 108 -8.85 6.10 -2.80
N ILE A 109 -8.36 5.23 -1.92
CA ILE A 109 -8.45 3.78 -2.13
C ILE A 109 -9.90 3.34 -2.11
N ARG A 110 -10.69 3.84 -1.17
CA ARG A 110 -12.11 3.49 -1.07
C ARG A 110 -12.87 3.87 -2.33
N LEU A 111 -12.63 5.06 -2.87
CA LEU A 111 -13.28 5.51 -4.10
C LEU A 111 -12.88 4.65 -5.29
N TRP A 112 -11.59 4.29 -5.38
CA TRP A 112 -11.09 3.42 -6.43
C TRP A 112 -11.75 2.03 -6.35
N LEU A 113 -11.81 1.46 -5.14
CA LEU A 113 -12.44 0.15 -4.94
C LEU A 113 -13.93 0.17 -5.29
N ALA A 114 -14.63 1.27 -5.02
CA ALA A 114 -16.03 1.41 -5.38
C ALA A 114 -16.23 1.27 -6.89
N GLY A 115 -15.34 1.86 -7.68
CA GLY A 115 -15.35 1.73 -9.13
C GLY A 115 -15.06 0.31 -9.59
N GLU A 116 -14.07 -0.33 -9.00
CA GLU A 116 -13.68 -1.70 -9.34
C GLU A 116 -14.75 -2.73 -8.96
N ARG A 117 -15.38 -2.56 -7.78
CA ARG A 117 -16.40 -3.48 -7.27
C ARG A 117 -17.75 -3.27 -7.92
N GLY A 118 -18.11 -2.02 -8.18
CA GLY A 118 -19.40 -1.65 -8.72
C GLY A 118 -19.46 -1.68 -10.25
N GLY A 119 -18.28 -1.76 -10.84
CA GLY A 119 -18.14 -1.78 -12.29
C GLY A 119 -18.58 -3.06 -12.89
#